data_2fd2b0e881f6fef9d47df38964b1f767
#
_entry.id   2fd2b0e881f6fef9d47df38964b1f767
#
_cell.length_a   1.000
_cell.length_b   1.000
_cell.length_c   1.000
_cell.angle_alpha   90.00
_cell.angle_beta   90.00
_cell.angle_gamma   90.00
#
_symmetry.space_group_name_H-M   'P 1'
#
loop_
_entity.id
_entity.type
_entity.pdbx_description
1 polymer ?
#
loop_
_entity_poly.entity_id
_entity_poly.type
_entity_poly.pdbx_seq_one_letter_code
_entity_poly.pdbx_strand_id
1 'polypeptide(L)'
;NGTTLYTWTNNDTSIGLAASGTGNIASFNATNTTTAPVIATITVTPAYDSTLECEGTPITFTITVNPTGQVEPVASQVVCNGDLTTVDFTTDNTVGITSYTWSNTGGVDINIGTGATINDSATDITFTAVNESSEPISTEITVTPTFTNAGVSCVGPEETFTITVNPTTNVTSFDDLFIFTTQTTTPVTITSITLGTTFEWDAVADTGLE
;
A
#
# COMPACT_ATOMS: atom_id res chain seq x y z
N ASN A 1 3.46 -20.87 59.06
CA ASN A 1 4.26 -20.40 57.90
C ASN A 1 3.29 -19.89 56.87
N GLY A 2 3.23 -18.58 56.67
CA GLY A 2 2.42 -17.98 55.63
C GLY A 2 3.16 -18.03 54.26
N THR A 3 2.41 -17.82 53.19
CA THR A 3 2.91 -17.72 51.84
C THR A 3 2.76 -16.30 51.32
N THR A 4 3.61 -15.87 50.38
CA THR A 4 3.41 -14.58 49.73
C THR A 4 2.41 -14.78 48.58
N LEU A 5 1.35 -13.99 48.60
CA LEU A 5 0.37 -13.88 47.52
C LEU A 5 0.65 -12.62 46.76
N TYR A 6 0.26 -12.61 45.50
CA TYR A 6 0.39 -11.46 44.60
C TYR A 6 -0.99 -11.14 44.03
N THR A 7 -1.36 -9.88 44.05
CA THR A 7 -2.45 -9.32 43.26
C THR A 7 -1.88 -8.38 42.23
N TRP A 8 -2.54 -8.24 41.11
CA TRP A 8 -2.12 -7.28 40.11
C TRP A 8 -3.33 -6.57 39.50
N THR A 9 -3.08 -5.34 39.04
CA THR A 9 -4.05 -4.52 38.31
C THR A 9 -3.44 -4.04 37.01
N ASN A 10 -4.29 -3.90 36.01
CA ASN A 10 -3.97 -3.38 34.69
C ASN A 10 -4.81 -2.11 34.45
N ASN A 11 -4.17 -1.00 34.13
CA ASN A 11 -4.87 0.27 33.93
C ASN A 11 -5.50 0.39 32.52
N ASP A 12 -5.14 -0.51 31.57
CA ASP A 12 -5.67 -0.48 30.20
C ASP A 12 -5.95 -1.91 29.70
N THR A 13 -7.22 -2.28 29.68
CA THR A 13 -7.68 -3.61 29.24
C THR A 13 -7.73 -3.76 27.74
N SER A 14 -7.56 -2.68 26.95
CA SER A 14 -7.57 -2.72 25.48
C SER A 14 -6.42 -3.55 24.91
N ILE A 15 -5.36 -3.77 25.70
CA ILE A 15 -4.24 -4.63 25.31
C ILE A 15 -4.59 -6.14 25.32
N GLY A 16 -5.81 -6.53 25.71
CA GLY A 16 -6.24 -7.94 25.80
C GLY A 16 -5.99 -8.61 27.15
N LEU A 17 -5.35 -7.91 28.11
CA LEU A 17 -5.16 -8.41 29.48
C LEU A 17 -6.31 -7.94 30.38
N ALA A 18 -6.81 -8.82 31.26
CA ALA A 18 -7.84 -8.48 32.26
C ALA A 18 -7.42 -7.30 33.13
N ALA A 19 -8.42 -6.61 33.75
CA ALA A 19 -8.19 -5.44 34.61
C ALA A 19 -7.44 -5.80 35.89
N SER A 20 -7.54 -7.03 36.39
CA SER A 20 -6.87 -7.50 37.60
C SER A 20 -6.77 -9.02 37.63
N GLY A 21 -5.94 -9.54 38.52
CA GLY A 21 -5.83 -10.96 38.79
C GLY A 21 -4.97 -11.24 40.01
N THR A 22 -4.80 -12.53 40.33
CA THR A 22 -3.99 -13.04 41.43
C THR A 22 -2.93 -14.00 40.93
N GLY A 23 -1.79 -14.06 41.60
CA GLY A 23 -0.65 -14.90 41.19
C GLY A 23 0.01 -14.43 39.90
N ASN A 24 0.46 -15.38 39.09
CA ASN A 24 1.12 -15.07 37.84
C ASN A 24 0.14 -14.55 36.78
N ILE A 25 0.61 -13.61 35.95
CA ILE A 25 -0.11 -13.22 34.75
C ILE A 25 0.06 -14.35 33.74
N ALA A 26 -1.04 -14.99 33.34
CA ALA A 26 -1.03 -16.02 32.31
C ALA A 26 -0.78 -15.39 30.93
N SER A 27 -0.36 -16.21 29.97
CA SER A 27 -0.27 -15.78 28.57
C SER A 27 -1.64 -15.31 28.07
N PHE A 28 -1.65 -14.22 27.28
CA PHE A 28 -2.85 -13.66 26.68
C PHE A 28 -2.55 -13.23 25.23
N ASN A 29 -3.60 -13.09 24.43
CA ASN A 29 -3.47 -12.53 23.10
C ASN A 29 -3.44 -11.00 23.20
N ALA A 30 -2.30 -10.41 22.87
CA ALA A 30 -2.17 -8.96 22.84
C ALA A 30 -3.00 -8.37 21.68
N THR A 31 -3.76 -7.31 21.98
CA THR A 31 -4.60 -6.60 21.02
C THR A 31 -4.28 -5.12 21.02
N ASN A 32 -4.22 -4.53 19.82
CA ASN A 32 -4.18 -3.09 19.64
C ASN A 32 -4.90 -2.77 18.32
N THR A 33 -6.05 -2.13 18.40
CA THR A 33 -6.88 -1.73 17.25
C THR A 33 -6.72 -0.25 16.88
N THR A 34 -5.74 0.42 17.50
CA THR A 34 -5.44 1.84 17.25
C THR A 34 -4.29 1.98 16.24
N THR A 35 -3.95 3.19 15.89
CA THR A 35 -2.84 3.52 14.97
C THR A 35 -1.52 3.81 15.69
N ALA A 36 -1.52 3.83 17.03
CA ALA A 36 -0.36 4.10 17.88
C ALA A 36 -0.11 2.97 18.88
N PRO A 37 1.12 2.81 19.40
CA PRO A 37 1.37 1.87 20.50
C PRO A 37 0.52 2.19 21.72
N VAL A 38 -0.13 1.17 22.28
CA VAL A 38 -0.86 1.25 23.55
C VAL A 38 0.04 0.77 24.67
N ILE A 39 0.14 1.57 25.75
CA ILE A 39 0.99 1.29 26.90
C ILE A 39 0.11 1.06 28.13
N ALA A 40 0.06 -0.17 28.60
CA ALA A 40 -0.59 -0.53 29.85
C ALA A 40 0.41 -0.58 31.00
N THR A 41 0.03 -0.01 32.15
CA THR A 41 0.80 -0.09 33.38
C THR A 41 0.20 -1.17 34.29
N ILE A 42 1.03 -2.15 34.63
CA ILE A 42 0.68 -3.24 35.53
C ILE A 42 1.25 -2.90 36.91
N THR A 43 0.38 -2.90 37.91
CA THR A 43 0.78 -2.74 39.32
C THR A 43 0.63 -4.07 40.03
N VAL A 44 1.71 -4.57 40.62
CA VAL A 44 1.73 -5.82 41.38
C VAL A 44 1.91 -5.51 42.85
N THR A 45 0.98 -5.97 43.67
CA THR A 45 1.01 -5.81 45.14
C THR A 45 1.22 -7.17 45.82
N PRO A 46 2.33 -7.38 46.52
CA PRO A 46 2.54 -8.56 47.32
C PRO A 46 1.76 -8.47 48.65
N ALA A 47 1.24 -9.57 49.10
CA ALA A 47 0.64 -9.67 50.46
C ALA A 47 1.16 -10.93 51.14
N TYR A 48 1.39 -10.87 52.45
CA TYR A 48 1.72 -12.03 53.25
C TYR A 48 0.43 -12.65 53.79
N ASP A 49 0.16 -13.88 53.36
CA ASP A 49 -1.03 -14.64 53.77
C ASP A 49 -0.84 -15.15 55.20
N SER A 50 -1.39 -14.44 56.15
CA SER A 50 -1.50 -14.83 57.54
C SER A 50 -2.85 -14.35 58.11
N THR A 51 -3.13 -14.64 59.37
CA THR A 51 -4.35 -14.14 60.03
C THR A 51 -4.48 -12.61 60.06
N LEU A 52 -3.39 -11.89 59.77
CA LEU A 52 -3.30 -10.46 59.56
C LEU A 52 -2.66 -10.27 58.16
N GLU A 53 -3.45 -10.01 57.15
CA GLU A 53 -2.97 -9.68 55.79
C GLU A 53 -2.08 -8.43 55.84
N CYS A 54 -0.80 -8.61 55.59
CA CYS A 54 0.15 -7.50 55.51
C CYS A 54 0.52 -7.25 54.04
N GLU A 55 0.01 -6.15 53.52
CA GLU A 55 0.39 -5.72 52.17
C GLU A 55 1.82 -5.18 52.15
N GLY A 56 2.58 -5.57 51.14
CA GLY A 56 3.91 -5.03 50.83
C GLY A 56 3.87 -3.85 49.89
N THR A 57 5.05 -3.31 49.57
CA THR A 57 5.15 -2.19 48.64
C THR A 57 4.84 -2.65 47.21
N PRO A 58 3.88 -2.01 46.53
CA PRO A 58 3.60 -2.30 45.11
C PRO A 58 4.78 -1.98 44.21
N ILE A 59 4.92 -2.74 43.13
CA ILE A 59 5.83 -2.46 42.02
C ILE A 59 5.03 -2.33 40.74
N THR A 60 5.58 -1.57 39.77
CA THR A 60 4.93 -1.37 38.48
C THR A 60 5.87 -1.74 37.35
N PHE A 61 5.29 -2.21 36.24
CA PHE A 61 5.95 -2.36 34.94
C PHE A 61 4.96 -2.06 33.83
N THR A 62 5.44 -1.86 32.60
CA THR A 62 4.60 -1.57 31.45
C THR A 62 4.62 -2.70 30.45
N ILE A 63 3.49 -2.88 29.77
CA ILE A 63 3.33 -3.70 28.58
C ILE A 63 2.97 -2.76 27.43
N THR A 64 3.81 -2.70 26.41
CA THR A 64 3.52 -1.93 25.19
C THR A 64 3.06 -2.87 24.10
N VAL A 65 1.90 -2.60 23.52
CA VAL A 65 1.36 -3.36 22.39
C VAL A 65 1.37 -2.45 21.15
N ASN A 66 2.21 -2.79 20.19
CA ASN A 66 2.29 -2.08 18.92
C ASN A 66 1.05 -2.37 18.07
N PRO A 67 0.57 -1.42 17.24
CA PRO A 67 -0.43 -1.69 16.22
C PRO A 67 0.17 -2.56 15.09
N THR A 68 -0.67 -3.14 14.26
CA THR A 68 -0.24 -3.69 12.97
C THR A 68 0.12 -2.58 12.00
N GLY A 69 0.95 -2.86 11.00
CA GLY A 69 1.21 -1.96 9.89
C GLY A 69 -0.10 -1.63 9.18
N GLN A 70 -0.23 -0.37 8.74
CA GLN A 70 -1.38 0.10 7.95
C GLN A 70 -0.87 0.79 6.70
N VAL A 71 -1.61 0.63 5.62
CA VAL A 71 -1.47 1.41 4.39
C VAL A 71 -2.85 1.93 4.04
N GLU A 72 -2.93 3.23 3.71
CA GLU A 72 -4.18 3.81 3.22
C GLU A 72 -4.55 3.23 1.86
N PRO A 73 -5.85 3.13 1.52
CA PRO A 73 -6.30 2.58 0.26
C PRO A 73 -5.64 3.26 -0.94
N VAL A 74 -4.98 2.46 -1.77
CA VAL A 74 -4.31 2.93 -2.99
C VAL A 74 -5.27 2.85 -4.16
N ALA A 75 -5.51 3.99 -4.82
CA ALA A 75 -6.39 4.02 -5.98
C ALA A 75 -5.74 3.34 -7.19
N SER A 76 -6.51 2.50 -7.89
CA SER A 76 -6.10 1.97 -9.21
C SER A 76 -5.91 3.10 -10.21
N GLN A 77 -4.92 2.97 -11.09
CA GLN A 77 -4.54 4.00 -12.07
C GLN A 77 -4.72 3.50 -13.49
N VAL A 78 -5.05 4.42 -14.39
CA VAL A 78 -5.03 4.22 -15.84
C VAL A 78 -4.14 5.31 -16.43
N VAL A 79 -3.09 4.89 -17.12
CA VAL A 79 -2.05 5.79 -17.67
C VAL A 79 -1.80 5.48 -19.13
N CYS A 80 -1.12 6.37 -19.84
CA CYS A 80 -0.70 6.12 -21.21
C CYS A 80 0.71 5.51 -21.27
N ASN A 81 0.98 4.77 -22.34
CA ASN A 81 2.33 4.32 -22.65
C ASN A 81 3.29 5.53 -22.77
N GLY A 82 4.39 5.51 -22.03
CA GLY A 82 5.38 6.58 -21.96
C GLY A 82 5.17 7.57 -20.82
N ASP A 83 4.05 7.49 -20.08
CA ASP A 83 3.80 8.38 -18.94
C ASP A 83 4.71 8.06 -17.75
N LEU A 84 5.25 9.10 -17.13
CA LEU A 84 5.89 8.98 -15.82
C LEU A 84 4.80 8.81 -14.75
N THR A 85 4.80 7.65 -14.13
CA THR A 85 3.77 7.23 -13.16
C THR A 85 4.36 7.14 -11.77
N THR A 86 3.63 7.64 -10.78
CA THR A 86 4.01 7.56 -9.36
C THR A 86 2.88 6.93 -8.55
N VAL A 87 3.24 6.05 -7.61
CA VAL A 87 2.34 5.47 -6.61
C VAL A 87 2.89 5.77 -5.24
N ASP A 88 2.11 6.51 -4.45
CA ASP A 88 2.45 6.90 -3.08
C ASP A 88 1.78 5.98 -2.08
N PHE A 89 2.51 5.54 -1.05
CA PHE A 89 1.96 4.82 0.09
C PHE A 89 1.94 5.71 1.32
N THR A 90 0.79 5.78 1.97
CA THR A 90 0.58 6.55 3.20
C THR A 90 0.02 5.68 4.31
N THR A 91 0.16 6.12 5.55
CA THR A 91 -0.29 5.39 6.75
C THR A 91 -0.81 6.33 7.82
N ASP A 92 -1.79 5.85 8.59
CA ASP A 92 -2.24 6.48 9.83
C ASP A 92 -1.46 6.01 11.06
N ASN A 93 -0.53 5.04 10.93
CA ASN A 93 0.32 4.64 12.05
C ASN A 93 1.17 5.81 12.55
N THR A 94 1.26 5.95 13.87
CA THR A 94 2.03 7.00 14.55
C THR A 94 2.98 6.44 15.60
N VAL A 95 3.96 7.25 16.05
CA VAL A 95 4.91 6.90 17.13
C VAL A 95 5.86 5.73 16.78
N GLY A 96 5.99 5.39 15.53
CA GLY A 96 6.89 4.35 15.01
C GLY A 96 7.20 4.62 13.54
N ILE A 97 7.72 3.62 12.86
CA ILE A 97 8.04 3.67 11.43
C ILE A 97 7.21 2.60 10.72
N THR A 98 6.49 2.98 9.68
CA THR A 98 5.84 2.04 8.77
C THR A 98 6.69 1.91 7.50
N SER A 99 7.03 0.70 7.14
CA SER A 99 7.67 0.35 5.86
C SER A 99 6.70 -0.47 5.02
N TYR A 100 6.90 -0.44 3.71
CA TYR A 100 6.05 -1.14 2.75
C TYR A 100 6.89 -2.09 1.92
N THR A 101 6.42 -3.32 1.78
CA THR A 101 6.94 -4.26 0.79
C THR A 101 5.89 -4.43 -0.28
N TRP A 102 6.24 -4.17 -1.53
CA TRP A 102 5.32 -4.32 -2.64
C TRP A 102 5.84 -5.33 -3.66
N SER A 103 4.94 -5.92 -4.42
CA SER A 103 5.25 -6.83 -5.50
C SER A 103 4.25 -6.70 -6.65
N ASN A 104 4.73 -6.92 -7.88
CA ASN A 104 3.87 -7.08 -9.05
C ASN A 104 3.31 -8.50 -9.06
N THR A 105 2.12 -8.69 -8.52
CA THR A 105 1.45 -9.99 -8.39
C THR A 105 0.67 -10.38 -9.63
N GLY A 106 0.26 -9.40 -10.45
CA GLY A 106 -0.37 -9.64 -11.75
C GLY A 106 0.58 -10.19 -12.81
N GLY A 107 1.90 -10.01 -12.62
CA GLY A 107 2.95 -10.60 -13.47
C GLY A 107 3.08 -10.01 -14.86
N VAL A 108 2.26 -9.01 -15.24
CA VAL A 108 2.37 -8.30 -16.51
C VAL A 108 3.42 -7.21 -16.38
N ASP A 109 4.40 -7.21 -17.29
CA ASP A 109 5.47 -6.21 -17.29
C ASP A 109 4.98 -4.90 -17.92
N ILE A 110 4.89 -3.88 -17.07
CA ILE A 110 4.59 -2.49 -17.46
C ILE A 110 5.78 -1.56 -17.16
N ASN A 111 6.98 -2.13 -16.98
CA ASN A 111 8.22 -1.48 -16.57
C ASN A 111 8.25 -0.99 -15.11
N ILE A 112 7.35 -1.51 -14.27
CA ILE A 112 7.31 -1.18 -12.82
C ILE A 112 8.35 -1.98 -12.01
N GLY A 113 8.83 -3.10 -12.57
CA GLY A 113 9.68 -4.06 -11.86
C GLY A 113 8.90 -5.15 -11.12
N THR A 114 9.61 -5.97 -10.35
CA THR A 114 9.02 -7.14 -9.67
C THR A 114 8.62 -6.90 -8.23
N GLY A 115 9.14 -5.83 -7.62
CA GLY A 115 8.84 -5.45 -6.24
C GLY A 115 10.07 -4.98 -5.47
N ALA A 116 9.84 -4.27 -4.36
CA ALA A 116 10.88 -3.78 -3.46
C ALA A 116 10.32 -3.50 -2.06
N THR A 117 11.22 -3.24 -1.11
CA THR A 117 10.87 -2.70 0.21
C THR A 117 11.11 -1.19 0.21
N ILE A 118 10.12 -0.43 0.64
CA ILE A 118 10.15 1.03 0.73
C ILE A 118 10.01 1.40 2.22
N ASN A 119 10.91 2.23 2.73
CA ASN A 119 10.83 2.76 4.09
C ASN A 119 10.10 4.11 4.10
N ASP A 120 9.49 4.45 5.23
CA ASP A 120 8.61 5.59 5.50
C ASP A 120 9.06 6.97 4.95
N SER A 121 10.31 7.15 4.61
CA SER A 121 10.85 8.43 4.13
C SER A 121 11.05 8.54 2.61
N ALA A 122 10.76 7.45 1.85
CA ALA A 122 10.90 7.43 0.39
C ALA A 122 9.78 6.54 -0.17
N THR A 123 8.62 7.10 -0.27
CA THR A 123 7.35 6.36 -0.30
C THR A 123 6.87 5.96 -1.68
N ASP A 124 7.59 6.38 -2.73
CA ASP A 124 6.98 6.37 -4.05
C ASP A 124 7.59 5.28 -4.94
N ILE A 125 6.73 4.49 -5.56
CA ILE A 125 7.12 3.75 -6.75
C ILE A 125 7.03 4.73 -7.93
N THR A 126 8.15 5.02 -8.58
CA THR A 126 8.17 5.87 -9.77
C THR A 126 8.75 5.08 -10.95
N PHE A 127 8.03 5.04 -12.06
CA PHE A 127 8.42 4.33 -13.26
C PHE A 127 7.82 5.00 -14.49
N THR A 128 8.41 4.75 -15.67
CA THR A 128 7.79 5.13 -16.94
C THR A 128 6.97 3.94 -17.44
N ALA A 129 5.66 4.13 -17.58
CA ALA A 129 4.76 3.07 -17.99
C ALA A 129 5.04 2.61 -19.45
N VAL A 130 5.06 1.30 -19.67
CA VAL A 130 5.33 0.71 -20.99
C VAL A 130 4.22 -0.25 -21.39
N ASN A 131 3.69 -0.06 -22.60
CA ASN A 131 2.80 -0.97 -23.28
C ASN A 131 3.13 -1.00 -24.78
N GLU A 132 3.80 -2.05 -25.23
CA GLU A 132 4.17 -2.25 -26.63
C GLU A 132 3.09 -3.00 -27.44
N SER A 133 1.97 -3.38 -26.80
CA SER A 133 0.85 -4.05 -27.46
C SER A 133 -0.10 -3.06 -28.14
N SER A 134 -1.11 -3.57 -28.85
CA SER A 134 -2.18 -2.75 -29.44
C SER A 134 -3.42 -2.60 -28.55
N GLU A 135 -3.43 -3.28 -27.39
CA GLU A 135 -4.52 -3.32 -26.43
C GLU A 135 -4.05 -2.81 -25.07
N PRO A 136 -4.94 -2.27 -24.22
CA PRO A 136 -4.60 -1.96 -22.84
C PRO A 136 -4.10 -3.20 -22.10
N ILE A 137 -3.03 -3.06 -21.33
CA ILE A 137 -2.52 -4.11 -20.44
C ILE A 137 -2.67 -3.67 -18.98
N SER A 138 -2.96 -4.63 -18.09
CA SER A 138 -3.15 -4.35 -16.67
C SER A 138 -2.32 -5.31 -15.83
N THR A 139 -1.82 -4.82 -14.71
CA THR A 139 -1.19 -5.65 -13.70
C THR A 139 -1.72 -5.31 -12.31
N GLU A 140 -1.73 -6.28 -11.42
CA GLU A 140 -2.07 -6.11 -10.00
C GLU A 140 -0.79 -5.93 -9.19
N ILE A 141 -0.81 -4.98 -8.30
CA ILE A 141 0.24 -4.71 -7.32
C ILE A 141 -0.30 -5.03 -5.95
N THR A 142 0.46 -5.79 -5.18
CA THR A 142 0.19 -6.06 -3.76
C THR A 142 1.19 -5.31 -2.91
N VAL A 143 0.73 -4.61 -1.89
CA VAL A 143 1.56 -3.93 -0.88
C VAL A 143 1.27 -4.48 0.51
N THR A 144 2.32 -4.75 1.29
CA THR A 144 2.24 -5.24 2.67
C THR A 144 2.92 -4.23 3.59
N PRO A 145 2.18 -3.56 4.49
CA PRO A 145 2.75 -2.64 5.46
C PRO A 145 3.34 -3.38 6.65
N THR A 146 4.44 -2.86 7.21
CA THR A 146 5.05 -3.35 8.44
C THR A 146 5.36 -2.18 9.37
N PHE A 147 4.69 -2.13 10.53
CA PHE A 147 4.96 -1.15 11.57
C PHE A 147 6.08 -1.62 12.48
N THR A 148 7.04 -0.75 12.79
CA THR A 148 8.16 -1.04 13.68
C THR A 148 8.28 0.03 14.77
N ASN A 149 8.27 -0.40 16.03
CA ASN A 149 8.52 0.45 17.19
C ASN A 149 9.30 -0.31 18.25
N ALA A 150 10.30 0.34 18.86
CA ALA A 150 11.18 -0.24 19.89
C ALA A 150 11.81 -1.60 19.48
N GLY A 151 12.11 -1.78 18.18
CA GLY A 151 12.72 -3.01 17.66
C GLY A 151 11.74 -4.19 17.47
N VAL A 152 10.43 -3.97 17.68
CA VAL A 152 9.38 -4.97 17.43
C VAL A 152 8.61 -4.58 16.19
N SER A 153 8.56 -5.50 15.23
CA SER A 153 7.86 -5.31 13.95
C SER A 153 6.53 -6.07 13.92
N CYS A 154 5.49 -5.41 13.44
CA CYS A 154 4.14 -5.94 13.33
C CYS A 154 3.66 -5.77 11.88
N VAL A 155 3.52 -6.89 11.17
CA VAL A 155 3.03 -6.91 9.78
C VAL A 155 1.53 -6.66 9.78
N GLY A 156 1.05 -5.85 8.85
CA GLY A 156 -0.37 -5.56 8.64
C GLY A 156 -0.99 -6.35 7.50
N PRO A 157 -2.28 -6.10 7.22
CA PRO A 157 -2.97 -6.71 6.09
C PRO A 157 -2.40 -6.19 4.77
N GLU A 158 -2.48 -7.03 3.75
CA GLU A 158 -2.14 -6.67 2.38
C GLU A 158 -3.25 -5.80 1.76
N GLU A 159 -2.83 -4.85 0.92
CA GLU A 159 -3.70 -4.05 0.06
C GLU A 159 -3.32 -4.32 -1.41
N THR A 160 -4.31 -4.33 -2.30
CA THR A 160 -4.09 -4.54 -3.73
C THR A 160 -4.72 -3.43 -4.57
N PHE A 161 -4.04 -3.07 -5.65
CA PHE A 161 -4.54 -2.11 -6.63
C PHE A 161 -4.06 -2.50 -8.03
N THR A 162 -4.69 -1.93 -9.05
CA THR A 162 -4.39 -2.24 -10.45
C THR A 162 -3.83 -1.02 -11.16
N ILE A 163 -2.81 -1.24 -11.99
CA ILE A 163 -2.32 -0.25 -12.95
C ILE A 163 -2.61 -0.77 -14.34
N THR A 164 -3.33 0.05 -15.13
CA THR A 164 -3.64 -0.20 -16.54
C THR A 164 -2.86 0.78 -17.41
N VAL A 165 -2.13 0.27 -18.38
CA VAL A 165 -1.39 1.08 -19.34
C VAL A 165 -2.05 0.98 -20.70
N ASN A 166 -2.58 2.10 -21.20
CA ASN A 166 -3.12 2.20 -22.53
C ASN A 166 -1.99 2.24 -23.57
N PRO A 167 -2.14 1.61 -24.74
CA PRO A 167 -1.13 1.64 -25.79
C PRO A 167 -1.03 3.02 -26.45
N THR A 168 0.11 3.31 -27.07
CA THR A 168 0.23 4.47 -27.96
C THR A 168 -0.54 4.19 -29.25
N THR A 169 -1.35 5.14 -29.68
CA THR A 169 -2.05 5.09 -30.96
C THR A 169 -1.11 5.42 -32.10
N ASN A 170 -1.30 4.78 -33.25
CA ASN A 170 -0.58 5.09 -34.48
C ASN A 170 -1.54 5.14 -35.66
N VAL A 171 -1.10 5.79 -36.73
CA VAL A 171 -1.78 5.78 -38.01
C VAL A 171 -0.93 4.95 -38.98
N THR A 172 -1.56 4.00 -39.67
CA THR A 172 -0.87 3.26 -40.75
C THR A 172 -0.48 4.23 -41.85
N SER A 173 0.75 4.10 -42.37
CA SER A 173 1.24 4.94 -43.44
C SER A 173 0.39 4.76 -44.71
N PHE A 174 0.27 5.84 -45.50
CA PHE A 174 -0.38 5.86 -46.79
C PHE A 174 0.66 6.10 -47.87
N ASP A 175 0.37 5.60 -49.06
CA ASP A 175 1.09 6.00 -50.28
C ASP A 175 0.55 7.35 -50.79
N ASP A 176 1.39 8.15 -51.39
CA ASP A 176 1.00 9.38 -52.06
C ASP A 176 0.00 9.09 -53.17
N LEU A 177 -1.07 9.86 -53.25
CA LEU A 177 -2.10 9.72 -54.26
C LEU A 177 -1.92 10.79 -55.35
N PHE A 178 -1.57 10.35 -56.56
CA PHE A 178 -1.47 11.22 -57.73
C PHE A 178 -2.73 11.08 -58.59
N ILE A 179 -3.41 12.19 -58.84
CA ILE A 179 -4.65 12.26 -59.64
C ILE A 179 -4.55 13.32 -60.71
N PHE A 180 -5.24 13.09 -61.83
CA PHE A 180 -5.36 14.07 -62.91
C PHE A 180 -6.59 14.94 -62.68
N THR A 181 -6.55 16.13 -63.27
CA THR A 181 -7.72 17.05 -63.33
C THR A 181 -8.95 16.31 -63.86
N THR A 182 -10.09 16.48 -63.18
CA THR A 182 -11.38 15.82 -63.47
C THR A 182 -11.47 14.33 -63.09
N GLN A 183 -10.43 13.72 -62.52
CA GLN A 183 -10.50 12.36 -62.02
C GLN A 183 -11.18 12.30 -60.65
N THR A 184 -12.04 11.29 -60.46
CA THR A 184 -12.62 11.03 -59.12
C THR A 184 -11.60 10.26 -58.28
N THR A 185 -11.32 10.73 -57.07
CA THR A 185 -10.44 10.02 -56.13
C THR A 185 -11.08 8.73 -55.62
N THR A 186 -10.27 7.73 -55.29
CA THR A 186 -10.69 6.61 -54.47
C THR A 186 -10.76 7.03 -53.00
N PRO A 187 -11.65 6.44 -52.18
CA PRO A 187 -11.66 6.72 -50.77
C PRO A 187 -10.30 6.41 -50.10
N VAL A 188 -9.79 7.32 -49.29
CA VAL A 188 -8.63 7.08 -48.43
C VAL A 188 -9.15 6.58 -47.07
N THR A 189 -8.78 5.34 -46.73
CA THR A 189 -9.19 4.74 -45.46
C THR A 189 -8.07 4.91 -44.43
N ILE A 190 -8.36 5.65 -43.37
CA ILE A 190 -7.43 5.85 -42.24
C ILE A 190 -7.63 4.69 -41.26
N THR A 191 -6.54 3.99 -40.91
CA THR A 191 -6.57 2.84 -39.99
C THR A 191 -5.49 2.94 -38.92
N SER A 192 -5.73 2.29 -37.79
CA SER A 192 -4.75 2.07 -36.73
C SER A 192 -4.76 0.61 -36.33
N ILE A 193 -3.65 0.11 -35.82
CA ILE A 193 -3.57 -1.21 -35.22
C ILE A 193 -4.06 -1.17 -33.75
N THR A 194 -4.15 0.04 -33.14
CA THR A 194 -4.62 0.23 -31.78
C THR A 194 -6.14 0.33 -31.77
N LEU A 195 -6.80 -0.53 -31.00
CA LEU A 195 -8.25 -0.59 -30.91
C LEU A 195 -8.82 0.69 -30.26
N GLY A 196 -9.97 1.17 -30.78
CA GLY A 196 -10.65 2.36 -30.24
C GLY A 196 -10.01 3.69 -30.62
N THR A 197 -9.02 3.70 -31.53
CA THR A 197 -8.41 4.95 -32.02
C THR A 197 -9.44 5.81 -32.76
N THR A 198 -9.52 7.10 -32.43
CA THR A 198 -10.24 8.13 -33.17
C THR A 198 -9.25 8.96 -33.99
N PHE A 199 -9.70 9.46 -35.15
CA PHE A 199 -8.86 10.19 -36.06
C PHE A 199 -9.40 11.60 -36.27
N GLU A 200 -8.50 12.57 -36.21
CA GLU A 200 -8.71 13.92 -36.72
C GLU A 200 -7.74 14.16 -37.89
N TRP A 201 -8.15 14.91 -38.89
CA TRP A 201 -7.31 15.25 -40.02
C TRP A 201 -7.54 16.69 -40.45
N ASP A 202 -6.46 17.33 -40.88
CA ASP A 202 -6.48 18.69 -41.43
C ASP A 202 -5.97 18.65 -42.90
N ALA A 203 -6.62 19.44 -43.73
CA ALA A 203 -6.14 19.70 -45.10
C ALA A 203 -5.35 21.02 -45.11
N VAL A 204 -4.04 20.92 -45.28
CA VAL A 204 -3.20 22.12 -45.50
C VAL A 204 -3.08 22.31 -46.99
N ALA A 205 -3.70 23.39 -47.51
CA ALA A 205 -3.50 23.76 -48.91
C ALA A 205 -2.07 24.25 -49.10
N ASP A 206 -1.32 23.59 -49.99
CA ASP A 206 -0.06 24.14 -50.47
C ASP A 206 -0.34 25.33 -51.39
N THR A 207 -0.03 26.54 -50.88
CA THR A 207 -0.20 27.80 -51.65
C THR A 207 0.94 28.08 -52.63
N GLY A 208 1.80 27.09 -52.88
CA GLY A 208 3.04 27.22 -53.66
C GLY A 208 2.99 26.71 -55.08
N LEU A 209 1.83 26.33 -55.62
CA LEU A 209 1.69 25.93 -57.02
C LEU A 209 0.90 27.01 -57.79
N GLU A 210 1.62 27.98 -58.31
CA GLU A 210 1.19 28.75 -59.51
C GLU A 210 1.56 27.97 -60.78
#